data_3fc85bcae4589b4c33e9a262251c44de
#
_entry.id   3fc85bcae4589b4c33e9a262251c44de
#
_cell.length_a   1.000
_cell.length_b   1.000
_cell.length_c   1.000
_cell.angle_alpha   90.00
_cell.angle_beta   90.00
_cell.angle_gamma   90.00
#
_symmetry.space_group_name_H-M   'P 1'
#
loop_
_entity.id
_entity.type
_entity.pdbx_description
1 polymer ?
#
loop_
_entity_poly.entity_id
_entity_poly.type
_entity_poly.pdbx_seq_one_letter_code
_entity_poly.pdbx_strand_id
1 'polypeptide(L)'
;MIKGRIVHYEILVSREGRWIIESVVRETGSGTGEAEAIEAARLLLAAGDCEEARIVRVRSMITGYSTKAEIFHETRAPVRDKPITVKGKVERVGPCTTVNDIHGLESRMILGRLFRMFLDKHRITTTELLHNWTYLRKLQDTGSLVNTATHQIAAAQAKELGVPARERVRALETLIREGLSQARDLAGEKRRLPRFDPQALEHFSRRVRAREGSERHDFVFTALLCDHLMGLPSIGGKLEAVVGLMADGLDPHLSGLLEAVAADALGSADIVKELLGPQRHLAASLCRLADLLHGRLDLAAAGTNPLLARLGGLVRDGKAPSCRAVLLERLLAELGRNHPLDHKEPEAEGRLLEEVIHRLRRDGTDDMLGGDLAEKAVSARLLRHRQAILRRGGMIEAADALARTWNPDIRLLGRRPREGADAHP
;
A
#
# COMPACT_ATOMS: atom_id res chain seq x y z
N MET A 1 -25.79 -57.76 -21.59
CA MET A 1 -25.22 -56.97 -20.43
C MET A 1 -23.70 -57.11 -20.49
N ILE A 2 -23.00 -56.13 -21.01
CA ILE A 2 -21.51 -56.11 -20.99
C ILE A 2 -21.11 -55.50 -19.64
N LYS A 3 -21.02 -56.38 -18.64
CA LYS A 3 -20.48 -56.01 -17.32
C LYS A 3 -18.97 -55.96 -17.45
N GLY A 4 -18.36 -54.78 -17.22
CA GLY A 4 -16.94 -54.71 -17.02
C GLY A 4 -16.20 -53.51 -17.59
N ARG A 5 -16.88 -52.41 -17.83
CA ARG A 5 -16.24 -51.15 -18.28
C ARG A 5 -16.31 -50.13 -17.15
N ILE A 6 -15.15 -49.72 -16.63
CA ILE A 6 -15.07 -48.62 -15.67
C ILE A 6 -14.73 -47.36 -16.45
N VAL A 7 -15.57 -46.32 -16.31
CA VAL A 7 -15.33 -45.00 -16.89
C VAL A 7 -15.15 -44.02 -15.76
N HIS A 8 -14.10 -43.17 -15.85
CA HIS A 8 -13.92 -42.06 -14.99
C HIS A 8 -13.34 -40.85 -15.75
N TYR A 9 -13.44 -39.69 -15.18
CA TYR A 9 -13.02 -38.40 -15.73
C TYR A 9 -11.93 -37.79 -14.86
N GLU A 10 -10.72 -37.67 -15.41
CA GLU A 10 -9.61 -36.94 -14.75
C GLU A 10 -9.74 -35.47 -15.08
N ILE A 11 -9.89 -34.62 -14.07
CA ILE A 11 -9.87 -33.15 -14.22
C ILE A 11 -8.44 -32.71 -14.01
N LEU A 12 -7.81 -32.24 -15.09
CA LEU A 12 -6.45 -31.70 -15.07
C LEU A 12 -6.52 -30.16 -15.10
N VAL A 13 -5.73 -29.50 -14.26
CA VAL A 13 -5.60 -28.06 -14.24
C VAL A 13 -4.15 -27.63 -14.49
N SER A 14 -3.97 -26.52 -15.20
CA SER A 14 -2.68 -25.89 -15.41
C SER A 14 -2.50 -24.78 -14.36
N ARG A 15 -1.41 -24.88 -13.59
CA ARG A 15 -0.93 -23.84 -12.67
C ARG A 15 0.52 -23.55 -12.98
N GLU A 16 0.85 -22.30 -13.28
CA GLU A 16 2.22 -21.89 -13.64
C GLU A 16 2.82 -22.72 -14.80
N GLY A 17 1.97 -23.07 -15.79
CA GLY A 17 2.39 -23.87 -16.96
C GLY A 17 2.58 -25.36 -16.69
N ARG A 18 2.23 -25.87 -15.51
CA ARG A 18 2.31 -27.30 -15.16
C ARG A 18 0.92 -27.91 -15.04
N TRP A 19 0.73 -29.08 -15.67
CA TRP A 19 -0.51 -29.84 -15.59
C TRP A 19 -0.49 -30.78 -14.39
N ILE A 20 -1.53 -30.72 -13.56
CA ILE A 20 -1.73 -31.59 -12.41
C ILE A 20 -3.16 -32.17 -12.46
N ILE A 21 -3.34 -33.40 -11.99
CA ILE A 21 -4.67 -33.97 -11.78
C ILE A 21 -5.23 -33.43 -10.49
N GLU A 22 -6.27 -32.61 -10.56
CA GLU A 22 -6.89 -31.97 -9.39
C GLU A 22 -7.93 -32.89 -8.75
N SER A 23 -8.73 -33.58 -9.57
CA SER A 23 -9.75 -34.49 -9.08
C SER A 23 -10.13 -35.55 -10.13
N VAL A 24 -10.84 -36.61 -9.67
CA VAL A 24 -11.35 -37.69 -10.50
C VAL A 24 -12.82 -37.92 -10.22
N VAL A 25 -13.66 -37.73 -11.23
CA VAL A 25 -15.10 -38.02 -11.18
C VAL A 25 -15.36 -39.39 -11.78
N ARG A 26 -16.04 -40.28 -11.06
CA ARG A 26 -16.40 -41.61 -11.54
C ARG A 26 -17.77 -41.57 -12.22
N GLU A 27 -17.89 -42.30 -13.35
CA GLU A 27 -19.19 -42.48 -13.99
C GLU A 27 -20.11 -43.28 -13.05
N THR A 28 -21.21 -42.66 -12.66
CA THR A 28 -22.30 -43.34 -11.96
C THR A 28 -23.31 -43.86 -12.96
N GLY A 29 -24.04 -44.89 -12.65
CA GLY A 29 -24.95 -45.56 -13.58
C GLY A 29 -26.04 -44.69 -14.24
N SER A 30 -26.12 -43.41 -13.86
CA SER A 30 -26.99 -42.36 -14.41
C SER A 30 -26.43 -41.66 -15.65
N GLY A 31 -25.14 -41.84 -15.98
CA GLY A 31 -24.50 -41.14 -17.11
C GLY A 31 -24.21 -39.65 -16.86
N THR A 32 -24.21 -39.18 -15.62
CA THR A 32 -24.02 -37.76 -15.27
C THR A 32 -22.57 -37.37 -15.05
N GLY A 33 -21.64 -38.31 -14.95
CA GLY A 33 -20.24 -38.05 -14.56
C GLY A 33 -19.50 -37.10 -15.49
N GLU A 34 -19.80 -37.06 -16.80
CA GLU A 34 -19.21 -36.13 -17.74
C GLU A 34 -19.66 -34.66 -17.44
N ALA A 35 -20.96 -34.46 -17.21
CA ALA A 35 -21.50 -33.15 -16.91
C ALA A 35 -20.99 -32.61 -15.55
N GLU A 36 -20.91 -33.46 -14.54
CA GLU A 36 -20.35 -33.13 -13.21
C GLU A 36 -18.87 -32.76 -13.32
N ALA A 37 -18.08 -33.46 -14.14
CA ALA A 37 -16.68 -33.14 -14.35
C ALA A 37 -16.52 -31.79 -15.07
N ILE A 38 -17.35 -31.46 -16.06
CA ILE A 38 -17.33 -30.18 -16.78
C ILE A 38 -17.70 -29.04 -15.85
N GLU A 39 -18.72 -29.20 -15.02
CA GLU A 39 -19.13 -28.21 -14.06
C GLU A 39 -18.02 -27.93 -13.02
N ALA A 40 -17.40 -28.98 -12.48
CA ALA A 40 -16.28 -28.86 -11.56
C ALA A 40 -15.07 -28.12 -12.17
N ALA A 41 -14.72 -28.43 -13.43
CA ALA A 41 -13.66 -27.77 -14.18
C ALA A 41 -13.95 -26.25 -14.36
N ARG A 42 -15.20 -25.92 -14.70
CA ARG A 42 -15.62 -24.49 -14.83
C ARG A 42 -15.61 -23.75 -13.51
N LEU A 43 -15.99 -24.39 -12.41
CA LEU A 43 -15.89 -23.80 -11.08
C LEU A 43 -14.46 -23.47 -10.70
N LEU A 44 -13.50 -24.37 -10.98
CA LEU A 44 -12.07 -24.13 -10.75
C LEU A 44 -11.54 -22.96 -11.59
N LEU A 45 -11.93 -22.85 -12.86
CA LEU A 45 -11.58 -21.70 -13.72
C LEU A 45 -12.20 -20.40 -13.21
N ALA A 46 -13.45 -20.44 -12.76
CA ALA A 46 -14.17 -19.26 -12.23
C ALA A 46 -13.60 -18.79 -10.89
N ALA A 47 -13.19 -19.70 -10.01
CA ALA A 47 -12.52 -19.39 -8.74
C ALA A 47 -11.14 -18.76 -8.94
N GLY A 48 -10.52 -18.96 -10.10
CA GLY A 48 -9.21 -18.41 -10.41
C GLY A 48 -8.05 -19.26 -9.94
N ASP A 49 -8.32 -20.51 -9.55
CA ASP A 49 -7.32 -21.43 -9.01
C ASP A 49 -6.42 -22.05 -10.10
N CYS A 50 -6.79 -21.88 -11.37
CA CYS A 50 -6.01 -22.37 -12.51
C CYS A 50 -6.16 -21.48 -13.76
N GLU A 51 -5.22 -21.62 -14.69
CA GLU A 51 -5.20 -20.89 -15.97
C GLU A 51 -5.98 -21.63 -17.06
N GLU A 52 -5.89 -22.94 -17.05
CA GLU A 52 -6.55 -23.85 -18.00
C GLU A 52 -7.06 -25.08 -17.27
N ALA A 53 -8.16 -25.64 -17.76
CA ALA A 53 -8.70 -26.94 -17.30
C ALA A 53 -8.97 -27.85 -18.47
N ARG A 54 -8.62 -29.11 -18.30
CA ARG A 54 -8.89 -30.19 -19.25
C ARG A 54 -9.57 -31.37 -18.56
N ILE A 55 -10.44 -32.06 -19.27
CA ILE A 55 -11.03 -33.30 -18.77
C ILE A 55 -10.65 -34.40 -19.71
N VAL A 56 -10.04 -35.43 -19.13
CA VAL A 56 -9.66 -36.67 -19.85
C VAL A 56 -10.57 -37.78 -19.38
N ARG A 57 -11.38 -38.29 -20.31
CA ARG A 57 -12.18 -39.49 -20.07
C ARG A 57 -11.29 -40.73 -20.17
N VAL A 58 -11.22 -41.49 -19.11
CA VAL A 58 -10.48 -42.76 -19.03
C VAL A 58 -11.45 -43.89 -19.00
N ARG A 59 -11.30 -44.80 -19.96
CA ARG A 59 -12.08 -46.04 -20.05
C ARG A 59 -11.17 -47.20 -19.77
N SER A 60 -11.38 -47.92 -18.70
CA SER A 60 -10.60 -49.10 -18.32
C SER A 60 -11.40 -50.39 -18.59
N MET A 61 -10.77 -51.35 -19.21
CA MET A 61 -11.31 -52.68 -19.41
C MET A 61 -10.78 -53.64 -18.32
N ILE A 62 -11.54 -54.69 -18.02
CA ILE A 62 -11.13 -55.71 -17.04
C ILE A 62 -9.79 -56.36 -17.42
N THR A 63 -9.42 -56.35 -18.71
CA THR A 63 -8.14 -56.82 -19.23
C THR A 63 -6.95 -55.98 -18.89
N GLY A 64 -7.11 -54.86 -18.14
CA GLY A 64 -6.04 -53.92 -17.77
C GLY A 64 -5.73 -52.86 -18.84
N TYR A 65 -6.36 -52.97 -20.03
CA TYR A 65 -6.17 -51.94 -21.06
C TYR A 65 -7.02 -50.71 -20.78
N SER A 66 -6.44 -49.52 -20.87
CA SER A 66 -7.16 -48.26 -20.71
C SER A 66 -6.99 -47.34 -21.92
N THR A 67 -8.06 -46.66 -22.31
CA THR A 67 -8.03 -45.61 -23.34
C THR A 67 -8.30 -44.26 -22.68
N LYS A 68 -7.53 -43.25 -23.09
CA LYS A 68 -7.69 -41.88 -22.65
C LYS A 68 -8.15 -41.01 -23.82
N ALA A 69 -9.15 -40.17 -23.60
CA ALA A 69 -9.64 -39.22 -24.59
C ALA A 69 -9.92 -37.88 -23.90
N GLU A 70 -9.34 -36.79 -24.40
CA GLU A 70 -9.70 -35.46 -23.98
C GLU A 70 -11.10 -35.14 -24.49
N ILE A 71 -11.99 -34.70 -23.60
CA ILE A 71 -13.39 -34.41 -23.91
C ILE A 71 -13.78 -32.98 -23.66
N PHE A 72 -12.95 -32.25 -22.91
CA PHE A 72 -13.15 -30.84 -22.58
C PHE A 72 -11.81 -30.16 -22.40
N HIS A 73 -11.70 -28.94 -22.92
CA HIS A 73 -10.59 -28.05 -22.69
C HIS A 73 -11.11 -26.60 -22.70
N GLU A 74 -10.89 -25.90 -21.65
CA GLU A 74 -11.26 -24.49 -21.54
C GLU A 74 -10.13 -23.70 -20.87
N THR A 75 -9.80 -22.55 -21.44
CA THR A 75 -8.81 -21.64 -20.90
C THR A 75 -9.57 -20.51 -20.22
N ARG A 76 -9.12 -20.14 -19.04
CA ARG A 76 -9.67 -18.98 -18.35
C ARG A 76 -9.60 -17.76 -19.27
N ALA A 77 -10.74 -17.13 -19.52
CA ALA A 77 -10.76 -15.89 -20.27
C ALA A 77 -9.76 -14.90 -19.61
N PRO A 78 -8.83 -14.31 -20.36
CA PRO A 78 -7.89 -13.37 -19.79
C PRO A 78 -8.70 -12.32 -19.05
N VAL A 79 -8.50 -12.23 -17.72
CA VAL A 79 -9.08 -11.15 -16.92
C VAL A 79 -8.58 -9.88 -17.59
N ARG A 80 -9.45 -9.16 -18.27
CA ARG A 80 -9.08 -7.84 -18.82
C ARG A 80 -8.63 -7.02 -17.65
N ASP A 81 -7.32 -6.89 -17.50
CA ASP A 81 -6.72 -6.06 -16.46
C ASP A 81 -7.43 -4.70 -16.51
N LYS A 82 -7.99 -4.28 -15.39
CA LYS A 82 -8.56 -2.94 -15.29
C LYS A 82 -7.49 -1.94 -15.71
N PRO A 83 -7.80 -1.00 -16.59
CA PRO A 83 -6.81 -0.03 -17.03
C PRO A 83 -6.21 0.69 -15.81
N ILE A 84 -4.89 0.75 -15.77
CA ILE A 84 -4.18 1.47 -14.72
C ILE A 84 -4.45 2.96 -14.91
N THR A 85 -5.03 3.59 -13.90
CA THR A 85 -5.38 5.02 -13.93
C THR A 85 -4.72 5.76 -12.76
N VAL A 86 -4.52 7.05 -12.95
CA VAL A 86 -4.06 7.95 -11.87
C VAL A 86 -5.13 8.00 -10.79
N LYS A 87 -4.73 7.80 -9.53
CA LYS A 87 -5.62 7.87 -8.38
C LYS A 87 -5.43 9.16 -7.58
N GLY A 88 -6.54 9.78 -7.22
CA GLY A 88 -6.55 10.98 -6.38
C GLY A 88 -6.36 12.28 -7.15
N LYS A 89 -6.37 13.38 -6.41
CA LYS A 89 -6.09 14.74 -6.88
C LYS A 89 -4.90 15.29 -6.12
N VAL A 90 -4.12 16.15 -6.79
CA VAL A 90 -3.02 16.88 -6.18
C VAL A 90 -3.55 18.28 -5.86
N GLU A 91 -3.70 18.59 -4.56
CA GLU A 91 -4.19 19.90 -4.12
C GLU A 91 -3.05 20.87 -3.87
N ARG A 92 -1.98 20.39 -3.27
CA ARG A 92 -0.76 21.14 -2.97
C ARG A 92 0.45 20.28 -3.23
N VAL A 93 1.49 20.89 -3.74
CA VAL A 93 2.80 20.25 -3.95
C VAL A 93 3.86 21.31 -4.14
N GLY A 94 4.96 21.22 -3.40
CA GLY A 94 6.10 22.08 -3.54
C GLY A 94 6.67 22.08 -4.97
N PRO A 95 7.29 23.18 -5.41
CA PRO A 95 7.87 23.28 -6.75
C PRO A 95 9.06 22.33 -6.89
N CYS A 96 9.07 21.52 -7.96
CA CYS A 96 10.25 20.74 -8.35
C CYS A 96 11.08 21.57 -9.33
N THR A 97 12.31 21.91 -8.97
CA THR A 97 13.25 22.68 -9.80
C THR A 97 14.41 21.85 -10.31
N THR A 98 14.71 20.76 -9.64
CA THR A 98 15.77 19.79 -9.95
C THR A 98 15.23 18.36 -9.99
N VAL A 99 15.98 17.43 -10.58
CA VAL A 99 15.65 16.00 -10.54
C VAL A 99 15.65 15.47 -9.10
N ASN A 100 16.51 16.00 -8.24
CA ASN A 100 16.55 15.61 -6.83
C ASN A 100 15.25 15.94 -6.09
N ASP A 101 14.53 17.00 -6.48
CA ASP A 101 13.22 17.33 -5.90
C ASP A 101 12.18 16.24 -6.19
N ILE A 102 12.30 15.54 -7.33
CA ILE A 102 11.43 14.39 -7.66
C ILE A 102 11.71 13.21 -6.70
N HIS A 103 12.96 13.05 -6.27
CA HIS A 103 13.37 12.03 -5.30
C HIS A 103 13.09 12.43 -3.84
N GLY A 104 12.65 13.68 -3.59
CA GLY A 104 12.27 14.16 -2.26
C GLY A 104 11.04 13.45 -1.70
N LEU A 105 10.89 13.42 -0.36
CA LEU A 105 9.80 12.71 0.32
C LEU A 105 8.42 13.15 -0.17
N GLU A 106 8.15 14.45 -0.26
CA GLU A 106 6.85 14.99 -0.69
C GLU A 106 6.48 14.51 -2.09
N SER A 107 7.42 14.61 -3.05
CA SER A 107 7.23 14.14 -4.43
C SER A 107 6.96 12.64 -4.46
N ARG A 108 7.75 11.83 -3.72
CA ARG A 108 7.54 10.37 -3.66
C ARG A 108 6.20 10.00 -3.06
N MET A 109 5.73 10.69 -2.01
CA MET A 109 4.40 10.47 -1.43
C MET A 109 3.28 10.77 -2.44
N ILE A 110 3.40 11.86 -3.20
CA ILE A 110 2.45 12.23 -4.24
C ILE A 110 2.46 11.21 -5.38
N LEU A 111 3.64 10.87 -5.90
CA LEU A 111 3.78 9.86 -6.95
C LEU A 111 3.29 8.48 -6.49
N GLY A 112 3.55 8.13 -5.23
CA GLY A 112 3.06 6.90 -4.60
C GLY A 112 1.53 6.81 -4.57
N ARG A 113 0.83 7.95 -4.38
CA ARG A 113 -0.65 8.01 -4.48
C ARG A 113 -1.12 7.92 -5.92
N LEU A 114 -0.54 8.74 -6.81
CA LEU A 114 -0.97 8.83 -8.20
C LEU A 114 -0.76 7.51 -8.95
N PHE A 115 0.37 6.85 -8.72
CA PHE A 115 0.73 5.59 -9.38
C PHE A 115 0.39 4.34 -8.56
N ARG A 116 -0.44 4.46 -7.52
CA ARG A 116 -0.74 3.35 -6.58
C ARG A 116 -1.09 2.04 -7.30
N MET A 117 -1.97 2.08 -8.29
CA MET A 117 -2.36 0.87 -9.03
C MET A 117 -1.18 0.20 -9.76
N PHE A 118 -0.25 1.01 -10.28
CA PHE A 118 0.95 0.50 -10.95
C PHE A 118 1.93 -0.11 -9.93
N LEU A 119 2.17 0.60 -8.82
CA LEU A 119 3.07 0.15 -7.76
C LEU A 119 2.58 -1.16 -7.12
N ASP A 120 1.30 -1.25 -6.81
CA ASP A 120 0.68 -2.45 -6.22
C ASP A 120 0.72 -3.63 -7.20
N LYS A 121 0.42 -3.40 -8.50
CA LYS A 121 0.51 -4.44 -9.54
C LYS A 121 1.92 -5.03 -9.64
N HIS A 122 2.94 -4.20 -9.51
CA HIS A 122 4.34 -4.62 -9.63
C HIS A 122 5.01 -4.92 -8.29
N ARG A 123 4.32 -4.71 -7.16
CA ARG A 123 4.84 -4.89 -5.79
C ARG A 123 6.15 -4.13 -5.56
N ILE A 124 6.18 -2.87 -6.02
CA ILE A 124 7.33 -1.98 -5.88
C ILE A 124 6.96 -0.72 -5.11
N THR A 125 7.95 -0.10 -4.49
CA THR A 125 7.87 1.22 -3.86
C THR A 125 8.07 2.34 -4.88
N THR A 126 7.75 3.58 -4.51
CA THR A 126 8.02 4.75 -5.36
C THR A 126 9.51 4.93 -5.59
N THR A 127 10.34 4.72 -4.57
CA THR A 127 11.80 4.78 -4.71
C THR A 127 12.30 3.73 -5.71
N GLU A 128 11.83 2.48 -5.63
CA GLU A 128 12.19 1.46 -6.62
C GLU A 128 11.75 1.84 -8.04
N LEU A 129 10.57 2.44 -8.20
CA LEU A 129 10.12 2.94 -9.51
C LEU A 129 11.09 3.99 -10.06
N LEU A 130 11.45 5.00 -9.26
CA LEU A 130 12.28 6.13 -9.71
C LEU A 130 13.74 5.75 -10.01
N HIS A 131 14.25 4.68 -9.40
CA HIS A 131 15.66 4.24 -9.55
C HIS A 131 15.82 3.04 -10.48
N ASN A 132 14.74 2.49 -11.05
CA ASN A 132 14.81 1.32 -11.91
C ASN A 132 14.29 1.60 -13.32
N TRP A 133 15.20 1.60 -14.30
CA TRP A 133 14.88 1.85 -15.70
C TRP A 133 13.79 0.93 -16.26
N THR A 134 13.80 -0.36 -15.88
CA THR A 134 12.80 -1.33 -16.37
C THR A 134 11.38 -0.93 -15.97
N TYR A 135 11.18 -0.51 -14.73
CA TYR A 135 9.87 -0.08 -14.25
C TYR A 135 9.46 1.30 -14.75
N LEU A 136 10.42 2.23 -14.88
CA LEU A 136 10.17 3.53 -15.52
C LEU A 136 9.71 3.37 -16.96
N ARG A 137 10.35 2.49 -17.73
CA ARG A 137 9.95 2.16 -19.09
C ARG A 137 8.54 1.55 -19.12
N LYS A 138 8.28 0.54 -18.27
CA LYS A 138 6.93 -0.05 -18.16
C LYS A 138 5.87 0.99 -17.80
N LEU A 139 6.19 1.96 -16.93
CA LEU A 139 5.28 3.05 -16.59
C LEU A 139 4.98 3.95 -17.80
N GLN A 140 6.01 4.28 -18.60
CA GLN A 140 5.83 5.03 -19.85
C GLN A 140 4.95 4.28 -20.86
N ASP A 141 5.12 2.97 -20.97
CA ASP A 141 4.36 2.10 -21.86
C ASP A 141 2.86 1.99 -21.46
N THR A 142 2.47 2.45 -20.27
CA THR A 142 1.06 2.49 -19.83
C THR A 142 0.25 3.65 -20.44
N GLY A 143 0.75 4.32 -21.45
CA GLY A 143 0.05 5.36 -22.20
C GLY A 143 -0.04 6.71 -21.48
N SER A 144 -1.25 7.17 -21.11
CA SER A 144 -1.48 8.53 -20.59
C SER A 144 -1.16 8.71 -19.10
N LEU A 145 -0.72 7.66 -18.39
CA LEU A 145 -0.58 7.69 -16.93
C LEU A 145 0.40 8.78 -16.46
N VAL A 146 1.61 8.80 -17.04
CA VAL A 146 2.63 9.82 -16.72
C VAL A 146 2.16 11.21 -17.08
N ASN A 147 1.60 11.38 -18.29
CA ASN A 147 1.12 12.68 -18.76
C ASN A 147 -0.01 13.21 -17.86
N THR A 148 -0.96 12.37 -17.49
CA THR A 148 -2.06 12.75 -16.58
C THR A 148 -1.51 13.20 -15.22
N ALA A 149 -0.57 12.46 -14.63
CA ALA A 149 0.07 12.83 -13.37
C ALA A 149 0.84 14.17 -13.51
N THR A 150 1.64 14.32 -14.56
CA THR A 150 2.38 15.57 -14.85
C THR A 150 1.47 16.78 -14.93
N HIS A 151 0.34 16.68 -15.65
CA HIS A 151 -0.62 17.77 -15.75
C HIS A 151 -1.29 18.11 -14.40
N GLN A 152 -1.62 17.12 -13.56
CA GLN A 152 -2.18 17.37 -12.24
C GLN A 152 -1.18 18.06 -11.32
N ILE A 153 0.08 17.59 -11.28
CA ILE A 153 1.15 18.19 -10.47
C ILE A 153 1.44 19.61 -10.98
N ALA A 154 1.58 19.79 -12.30
CA ALA A 154 1.85 21.09 -12.89
C ALA A 154 0.75 22.12 -12.57
N ALA A 155 -0.53 21.71 -12.61
CA ALA A 155 -1.65 22.59 -12.25
C ALA A 155 -1.60 23.02 -10.78
N ALA A 156 -1.29 22.10 -9.87
CA ALA A 156 -1.14 22.42 -8.44
C ALA A 156 0.04 23.37 -8.19
N GLN A 157 1.23 23.08 -8.75
CA GLN A 157 2.41 23.94 -8.64
C GLN A 157 2.21 25.32 -9.28
N ALA A 158 1.56 25.38 -10.45
CA ALA A 158 1.27 26.63 -11.13
C ALA A 158 0.39 27.57 -10.30
N LYS A 159 -0.61 27.00 -9.61
CA LYS A 159 -1.48 27.75 -8.71
C LYS A 159 -0.70 28.32 -7.52
N GLU A 160 0.23 27.56 -6.97
CA GLU A 160 1.03 27.99 -5.82
C GLU A 160 2.08 29.03 -6.19
N LEU A 161 2.71 28.87 -7.36
CA LEU A 161 3.76 29.76 -7.87
C LEU A 161 3.20 31.02 -8.58
N GLY A 162 1.90 31.05 -8.93
CA GLY A 162 1.32 32.14 -9.71
C GLY A 162 1.78 32.18 -11.17
N VAL A 163 2.19 31.05 -11.75
CA VAL A 163 2.69 30.92 -13.13
C VAL A 163 1.73 30.16 -14.01
N PRO A 164 1.81 30.29 -15.36
CA PRO A 164 0.97 29.49 -16.26
C PRO A 164 1.22 27.99 -16.14
N ALA A 165 0.15 27.18 -16.04
CA ALA A 165 0.27 25.72 -15.91
C ALA A 165 1.07 25.07 -17.06
N ARG A 166 0.96 25.63 -18.30
CA ARG A 166 1.70 25.13 -19.47
C ARG A 166 3.22 25.28 -19.31
N GLU A 167 3.68 26.33 -18.64
CA GLU A 167 5.09 26.54 -18.34
C GLU A 167 5.60 25.47 -17.35
N ARG A 168 4.81 25.20 -16.29
CA ARG A 168 5.13 24.14 -15.33
C ARG A 168 5.14 22.76 -15.95
N VAL A 169 4.21 22.43 -16.86
CA VAL A 169 4.23 21.16 -17.60
C VAL A 169 5.56 20.99 -18.33
N ARG A 170 6.01 21.99 -19.09
CA ARG A 170 7.28 21.93 -19.84
C ARG A 170 8.49 21.75 -18.90
N ALA A 171 8.51 22.46 -17.77
CA ALA A 171 9.58 22.32 -16.79
C ALA A 171 9.62 20.90 -16.21
N LEU A 172 8.47 20.34 -15.78
CA LEU A 172 8.38 18.98 -15.28
C LEU A 172 8.74 17.93 -16.33
N GLU A 173 8.32 18.09 -17.59
CA GLU A 173 8.71 17.19 -18.69
C GLU A 173 10.23 17.16 -18.90
N THR A 174 10.91 18.30 -18.72
CA THR A 174 12.37 18.35 -18.78
C THR A 174 12.99 17.57 -17.65
N LEU A 175 12.57 17.80 -16.40
CA LEU A 175 13.05 17.05 -15.23
C LEU A 175 12.78 15.54 -15.33
N ILE A 176 11.59 15.16 -15.82
CA ILE A 176 11.25 13.75 -16.05
C ILE A 176 12.21 13.12 -17.07
N ARG A 177 12.51 13.83 -18.17
CA ARG A 177 13.43 13.35 -19.20
C ARG A 177 14.86 13.18 -18.67
N GLU A 178 15.32 14.10 -17.83
CA GLU A 178 16.61 14.02 -17.14
C GLU A 178 16.66 12.83 -16.18
N GLY A 179 15.63 12.64 -15.34
CA GLY A 179 15.55 11.49 -14.42
C GLY A 179 15.50 10.14 -15.16
N LEU A 180 14.78 10.07 -16.28
CA LEU A 180 14.76 8.88 -17.14
C LEU A 180 16.14 8.59 -17.76
N SER A 181 16.87 9.65 -18.16
CA SER A 181 18.25 9.48 -18.67
C SER A 181 19.17 8.96 -17.58
N GLN A 182 19.13 9.52 -16.37
CA GLN A 182 19.94 9.05 -15.24
C GLN A 182 19.70 7.56 -14.93
N ALA A 183 18.45 7.13 -14.87
CA ALA A 183 18.11 5.74 -14.60
C ALA A 183 18.55 4.79 -15.74
N ARG A 184 18.42 5.23 -16.99
CA ARG A 184 18.87 4.46 -18.18
C ARG A 184 20.37 4.30 -18.20
N ASP A 185 21.11 5.39 -17.98
CA ASP A 185 22.56 5.41 -18.02
C ASP A 185 23.13 4.52 -16.91
N LEU A 186 22.55 4.61 -15.70
CA LEU A 186 22.90 3.72 -14.59
C LEU A 186 22.65 2.24 -14.92
N ALA A 187 21.55 1.93 -15.58
CA ALA A 187 21.23 0.56 -15.99
C ALA A 187 22.29 0.00 -16.97
N GLY A 188 22.85 0.86 -17.85
CA GLY A 188 23.97 0.50 -18.75
C GLY A 188 25.30 0.26 -18.02
N GLU A 189 25.53 0.98 -16.93
CA GLU A 189 26.77 0.91 -16.12
C GLU A 189 26.74 -0.17 -15.03
N LYS A 190 25.57 -0.74 -14.73
CA LYS A 190 25.28 -1.59 -13.57
C LYS A 190 26.30 -2.72 -13.35
N ARG A 191 26.77 -3.36 -14.42
CA ARG A 191 27.75 -4.46 -14.34
C ARG A 191 29.11 -4.03 -13.79
N ARG A 192 29.41 -2.75 -13.82
CA ARG A 192 30.68 -2.17 -13.35
C ARG A 192 30.59 -1.65 -11.93
N LEU A 193 29.36 -1.55 -11.34
CA LEU A 193 29.14 -1.03 -10.01
C LEU A 193 29.47 -2.06 -8.93
N PRO A 194 29.82 -1.63 -7.71
CA PRO A 194 29.99 -2.52 -6.57
C PRO A 194 28.70 -3.30 -6.30
N ARG A 195 28.82 -4.60 -6.01
CA ARG A 195 27.67 -5.39 -5.58
C ARG A 195 27.21 -4.90 -4.20
N PHE A 196 25.89 -4.78 -4.03
CA PHE A 196 25.28 -4.39 -2.74
C PHE A 196 25.64 -5.42 -1.66
N ASP A 197 26.09 -4.93 -0.51
CA ASP A 197 26.49 -5.75 0.64
C ASP A 197 25.74 -5.26 1.89
N PRO A 198 24.67 -5.95 2.30
CA PRO A 198 23.87 -5.58 3.46
C PRO A 198 24.61 -5.76 4.80
N GLN A 199 25.67 -6.59 4.85
CA GLN A 199 26.44 -6.86 6.07
C GLN A 199 27.56 -5.83 6.29
N ALA A 200 27.99 -5.14 5.23
CA ALA A 200 29.06 -4.15 5.28
C ALA A 200 28.62 -2.82 4.64
N LEU A 201 27.46 -2.29 5.05
CA LEU A 201 26.78 -1.18 4.41
C LEU A 201 27.61 0.09 4.29
N GLU A 202 28.35 0.48 5.34
CA GLU A 202 29.24 1.66 5.30
C GLU A 202 30.44 1.46 4.38
N HIS A 203 30.98 0.24 4.36
CA HIS A 203 32.07 -0.08 3.43
C HIS A 203 31.57 -0.06 1.99
N PHE A 204 30.39 -0.61 1.74
CA PHE A 204 29.72 -0.55 0.44
C PHE A 204 29.49 0.90 0.01
N SER A 205 28.91 1.75 0.87
CA SER A 205 28.69 3.17 0.60
C SER A 205 29.98 3.91 0.24
N ARG A 206 31.07 3.69 0.99
CA ARG A 206 32.39 4.28 0.67
C ARG A 206 32.89 3.87 -0.71
N ARG A 207 32.70 2.61 -1.11
CA ARG A 207 33.07 2.11 -2.45
C ARG A 207 32.25 2.78 -3.55
N VAL A 208 30.94 2.97 -3.33
CA VAL A 208 30.09 3.70 -4.28
C VAL A 208 30.57 5.14 -4.41
N ARG A 209 30.78 5.84 -3.28
CA ARG A 209 31.25 7.23 -3.26
C ARG A 209 32.61 7.42 -3.92
N ALA A 210 33.57 6.52 -3.69
CA ALA A 210 34.87 6.57 -4.29
C ALA A 210 34.84 6.42 -5.81
N ARG A 211 33.84 5.73 -6.34
CA ARG A 211 33.67 5.49 -7.77
C ARG A 211 32.87 6.58 -8.47
N GLU A 212 31.74 6.96 -7.89
CA GLU A 212 30.71 7.81 -8.55
C GLU A 212 30.79 9.28 -8.13
N GLY A 213 31.62 9.59 -7.13
CA GLY A 213 31.67 10.92 -6.52
C GLY A 213 30.47 11.19 -5.59
N SER A 214 30.54 12.32 -4.88
CA SER A 214 29.50 12.67 -3.91
C SER A 214 28.16 13.02 -4.56
N GLU A 215 28.16 13.61 -5.74
CA GLU A 215 26.95 14.08 -6.43
C GLU A 215 26.05 12.92 -6.89
N ARG A 216 26.63 11.83 -7.36
CA ARG A 216 25.87 10.65 -7.83
C ARG A 216 25.72 9.56 -6.77
N HIS A 217 26.42 9.69 -5.62
CA HIS A 217 26.46 8.68 -4.58
C HIS A 217 25.07 8.23 -4.15
N ASP A 218 24.20 9.16 -3.76
CA ASP A 218 22.89 8.85 -3.18
C ASP A 218 21.96 8.16 -4.18
N PHE A 219 21.97 8.62 -5.42
CA PHE A 219 21.18 8.01 -6.49
C PHE A 219 21.66 6.58 -6.77
N VAL A 220 22.98 6.37 -6.91
CA VAL A 220 23.55 5.06 -7.20
C VAL A 220 23.42 4.11 -6.01
N PHE A 221 23.68 4.58 -4.79
CA PHE A 221 23.48 3.78 -3.58
C PHE A 221 22.03 3.30 -3.47
N THR A 222 21.06 4.22 -3.62
CA THR A 222 19.65 3.90 -3.54
C THR A 222 19.20 2.95 -4.65
N ALA A 223 19.69 3.13 -5.87
CA ALA A 223 19.39 2.23 -6.97
C ALA A 223 19.91 0.80 -6.73
N LEU A 224 21.10 0.63 -6.18
CA LEU A 224 21.66 -0.68 -5.86
C LEU A 224 20.94 -1.33 -4.66
N LEU A 225 20.52 -0.55 -3.68
CA LEU A 225 19.62 -1.00 -2.62
C LEU A 225 18.29 -1.48 -3.20
N CYS A 226 17.66 -0.70 -4.09
CA CYS A 226 16.41 -1.07 -4.76
C CYS A 226 16.54 -2.38 -5.54
N ASP A 227 17.65 -2.58 -6.23
CA ASP A 227 17.94 -3.83 -6.94
C ASP A 227 18.01 -5.04 -6.00
N HIS A 228 18.61 -4.87 -4.82
CA HIS A 228 18.60 -5.90 -3.78
C HIS A 228 17.19 -6.20 -3.28
N LEU A 229 16.39 -5.17 -3.02
CA LEU A 229 15.01 -5.30 -2.54
C LEU A 229 14.06 -5.92 -3.58
N MET A 230 14.33 -5.77 -4.86
CA MET A 230 13.52 -6.41 -5.93
C MET A 230 13.55 -7.94 -5.87
N GLY A 231 14.55 -8.55 -5.23
CA GLY A 231 14.56 -9.98 -4.92
C GLY A 231 13.54 -10.43 -3.87
N LEU A 232 12.90 -9.49 -3.17
CA LEU A 232 11.91 -9.78 -2.13
C LEU A 232 10.48 -9.69 -2.70
N PRO A 233 9.61 -10.70 -2.45
CA PRO A 233 8.32 -10.83 -3.11
C PRO A 233 7.24 -9.89 -2.58
N SER A 234 7.41 -9.31 -1.38
CA SER A 234 6.39 -8.47 -0.72
C SER A 234 6.94 -7.14 -0.24
N ILE A 235 6.06 -6.13 -0.18
CA ILE A 235 6.40 -4.81 0.38
C ILE A 235 6.75 -4.92 1.87
N GLY A 236 6.06 -5.80 2.62
CA GLY A 236 6.37 -6.08 4.03
C GLY A 236 7.79 -6.62 4.22
N GLY A 237 8.19 -7.60 3.40
CA GLY A 237 9.56 -8.14 3.43
C GLY A 237 10.61 -7.10 3.06
N LYS A 238 10.32 -6.19 2.10
CA LYS A 238 11.20 -5.06 1.77
C LYS A 238 11.34 -4.08 2.94
N LEU A 239 10.24 -3.73 3.59
CA LEU A 239 10.25 -2.89 4.78
C LEU A 239 11.06 -3.53 5.90
N GLU A 240 10.86 -4.82 6.16
CA GLU A 240 11.60 -5.57 7.17
C GLU A 240 13.11 -5.57 6.88
N ALA A 241 13.49 -5.83 5.63
CA ALA A 241 14.89 -5.80 5.20
C ALA A 241 15.52 -4.41 5.42
N VAL A 242 14.83 -3.33 5.00
CA VAL A 242 15.35 -1.97 5.14
C VAL A 242 15.43 -1.53 6.59
N VAL A 243 14.39 -1.76 7.39
CA VAL A 243 14.40 -1.49 8.84
C VAL A 243 15.46 -2.34 9.53
N GLY A 244 15.71 -3.56 9.03
CA GLY A 244 16.80 -4.43 9.47
C GLY A 244 18.19 -3.83 9.27
N LEU A 245 18.40 -3.05 8.22
CA LEU A 245 19.66 -2.35 7.93
C LEU A 245 19.85 -1.06 8.75
N MET A 246 18.78 -0.48 9.29
CA MET A 246 18.84 0.72 10.14
C MET A 246 19.32 0.35 11.54
N ALA A 247 20.61 0.05 11.66
CA ALA A 247 21.25 -0.32 12.92
C ALA A 247 21.61 0.91 13.75
N ASP A 248 21.77 0.71 15.06
CA ASP A 248 22.31 1.73 15.94
C ASP A 248 23.78 2.03 15.57
N GLY A 249 24.11 3.32 15.50
CA GLY A 249 25.45 3.77 15.14
C GLY A 249 25.75 3.87 13.64
N LEU A 250 24.77 3.56 12.76
CA LEU A 250 24.92 3.79 11.33
C LEU A 250 25.08 5.29 11.03
N ASP A 251 25.90 5.61 10.04
CA ASP A 251 26.05 6.99 9.54
C ASP A 251 24.67 7.63 9.29
N PRO A 252 24.39 8.85 9.82
CA PRO A 252 23.09 9.50 9.71
C PRO A 252 22.59 9.69 8.27
N HIS A 253 23.51 9.95 7.33
CA HIS A 253 23.18 10.11 5.94
C HIS A 253 22.68 8.79 5.32
N LEU A 254 23.38 7.68 5.60
CA LEU A 254 22.96 6.35 5.18
C LEU A 254 21.62 5.94 5.81
N SER A 255 21.46 6.23 7.10
CA SER A 255 20.20 6.01 7.81
C SER A 255 19.05 6.75 7.12
N GLY A 256 19.28 8.00 6.68
CA GLY A 256 18.29 8.80 5.93
C GLY A 256 17.93 8.17 4.57
N LEU A 257 18.89 7.62 3.83
CA LEU A 257 18.61 6.93 2.56
C LEU A 257 17.77 5.66 2.77
N LEU A 258 18.09 4.87 3.80
CA LEU A 258 17.29 3.69 4.16
C LEU A 258 15.89 4.09 4.60
N GLU A 259 15.80 5.10 5.46
CA GLU A 259 14.52 5.60 5.96
C GLU A 259 13.59 6.08 4.85
N ALA A 260 14.15 6.73 3.82
CA ALA A 260 13.40 7.17 2.66
C ALA A 260 12.68 5.99 1.95
N VAL A 261 13.36 4.85 1.80
CA VAL A 261 12.78 3.63 1.22
C VAL A 261 11.75 3.00 2.16
N ALA A 262 12.03 2.98 3.47
CA ALA A 262 11.08 2.49 4.48
C ALA A 262 9.79 3.32 4.49
N ALA A 263 9.89 4.64 4.41
CA ALA A 263 8.74 5.55 4.33
C ALA A 263 7.86 5.26 3.11
N ASP A 264 8.47 5.03 1.94
CA ASP A 264 7.72 4.68 0.72
C ASP A 264 7.00 3.32 0.84
N ALA A 265 7.63 2.33 1.47
CA ALA A 265 7.00 1.03 1.75
C ALA A 265 5.77 1.20 2.65
N LEU A 266 5.86 2.05 3.69
CA LEU A 266 4.73 2.41 4.56
C LEU A 266 3.61 3.13 3.82
N GLY A 267 3.88 3.73 2.67
CA GLY A 267 2.89 4.30 1.76
C GLY A 267 1.98 3.26 1.08
N SER A 268 2.34 1.97 1.05
CA SER A 268 1.51 0.89 0.49
C SER A 268 0.21 0.69 1.25
N ALA A 269 -0.86 0.32 0.53
CA ALA A 269 -2.22 0.25 1.09
C ALA A 269 -2.35 -0.74 2.25
N ASP A 270 -1.72 -1.90 2.17
CA ASP A 270 -1.92 -3.00 3.11
C ASP A 270 -0.87 -3.10 4.20
N ILE A 271 0.30 -2.46 4.01
CA ILE A 271 1.43 -2.62 4.93
C ILE A 271 1.13 -2.18 6.37
N VAL A 272 0.39 -1.08 6.55
CA VAL A 272 0.03 -0.61 7.90
C VAL A 272 -0.93 -1.58 8.59
N LYS A 273 -1.83 -2.22 7.84
CA LYS A 273 -2.71 -3.27 8.38
C LYS A 273 -1.91 -4.49 8.82
N GLU A 274 -0.95 -4.93 8.01
CA GLU A 274 -0.05 -6.04 8.36
C GLU A 274 0.76 -5.73 9.63
N LEU A 275 1.31 -4.52 9.73
CA LEU A 275 2.08 -4.08 10.89
C LEU A 275 1.25 -4.04 12.18
N LEU A 276 0.05 -3.45 12.12
CA LEU A 276 -0.83 -3.34 13.28
C LEU A 276 -1.46 -4.68 13.68
N GLY A 277 -1.49 -5.65 12.74
CA GLY A 277 -2.19 -6.91 12.89
C GLY A 277 -3.72 -6.74 12.91
N PRO A 278 -4.47 -7.83 13.16
CA PRO A 278 -5.92 -7.79 13.18
C PRO A 278 -6.44 -6.86 14.29
N GLN A 279 -7.29 -5.92 13.92
CA GLN A 279 -7.94 -4.98 14.83
C GLN A 279 -9.46 -5.20 14.80
N ARG A 280 -10.13 -4.92 15.91
CA ARG A 280 -11.59 -5.13 16.05
C ARG A 280 -12.38 -4.25 15.07
N HIS A 281 -11.94 -3.00 14.92
CA HIS A 281 -12.58 -1.98 14.09
C HIS A 281 -11.56 -0.87 13.72
N LEU A 282 -11.93 0.02 12.80
CA LEU A 282 -11.05 1.10 12.33
C LEU A 282 -10.58 2.02 13.46
N ALA A 283 -11.45 2.34 14.43
CA ALA A 283 -11.06 3.18 15.57
C ALA A 283 -9.90 2.57 16.37
N ALA A 284 -9.91 1.24 16.62
CA ALA A 284 -8.81 0.56 17.31
C ALA A 284 -7.49 0.68 16.53
N SER A 285 -7.55 0.58 15.18
CA SER A 285 -6.38 0.79 14.32
C SER A 285 -5.83 2.21 14.43
N LEU A 286 -6.72 3.21 14.41
CA LEU A 286 -6.35 4.63 14.52
C LEU A 286 -5.76 4.94 15.90
N CYS A 287 -6.36 4.43 16.99
CA CYS A 287 -5.84 4.57 18.34
C CYS A 287 -4.44 3.96 18.46
N ARG A 288 -4.25 2.74 17.97
CA ARG A 288 -2.96 2.05 18.02
C ARG A 288 -1.88 2.79 17.22
N LEU A 289 -2.26 3.36 16.07
CA LEU A 289 -1.36 4.17 15.26
C LEU A 289 -1.02 5.51 15.94
N ALA A 290 -1.99 6.16 16.61
CA ALA A 290 -1.76 7.35 17.40
C ALA A 290 -0.81 7.07 18.58
N ASP A 291 -1.01 5.95 19.29
CA ASP A 291 -0.13 5.53 20.38
C ASP A 291 1.30 5.25 19.88
N LEU A 292 1.46 4.63 18.70
CA LEU A 292 2.77 4.45 18.06
C LEU A 292 3.46 5.79 17.80
N LEU A 293 2.74 6.74 17.21
CA LEU A 293 3.26 8.07 16.84
C LEU A 293 3.56 8.97 18.04
N HIS A 294 2.92 8.72 19.17
CA HIS A 294 3.23 9.37 20.45
C HIS A 294 4.32 8.64 21.26
N GLY A 295 4.75 7.45 20.82
CA GLY A 295 5.67 6.60 21.57
C GLY A 295 5.06 5.93 22.81
N ARG A 296 3.72 5.87 22.90
CA ARG A 296 2.98 5.25 24.01
C ARG A 296 2.71 3.76 23.81
N LEU A 297 2.92 3.26 22.58
CA LEU A 297 2.67 1.85 22.28
C LEU A 297 3.66 0.97 23.07
N ASP A 298 3.12 -0.01 23.79
CA ASP A 298 3.95 -1.04 24.44
C ASP A 298 4.52 -1.96 23.35
N LEU A 299 5.78 -1.71 23.02
CA LEU A 299 6.51 -2.44 21.98
C LEU A 299 7.01 -3.80 22.46
N ALA A 300 7.02 -4.03 23.80
CA ALA A 300 7.44 -5.29 24.42
C ALA A 300 6.26 -6.24 24.70
N ALA A 301 5.02 -5.80 24.49
CA ALA A 301 3.84 -6.62 24.75
C ALA A 301 3.86 -7.92 23.92
N ALA A 302 3.43 -9.01 24.55
CA ALA A 302 3.33 -10.32 23.90
C ALA A 302 2.42 -10.24 22.67
N GLY A 303 2.90 -10.76 21.52
CA GLY A 303 2.18 -10.74 20.25
C GLY A 303 2.36 -9.45 19.44
N THR A 304 3.17 -8.49 19.88
CA THR A 304 3.55 -7.34 19.06
C THR A 304 4.42 -7.82 17.89
N ASN A 305 4.06 -7.37 16.67
CA ASN A 305 4.85 -7.66 15.48
C ASN A 305 6.28 -7.11 15.66
N PRO A 306 7.34 -7.94 15.51
CA PRO A 306 8.73 -7.51 15.71
C PRO A 306 9.13 -6.31 14.83
N LEU A 307 8.64 -6.27 13.58
CA LEU A 307 8.89 -5.15 12.68
C LEU A 307 8.23 -3.86 13.20
N LEU A 308 6.99 -3.95 13.71
CA LEU A 308 6.30 -2.82 14.35
C LEU A 308 7.06 -2.33 15.58
N ALA A 309 7.55 -3.26 16.41
CA ALA A 309 8.33 -2.93 17.60
C ALA A 309 9.60 -2.15 17.24
N ARG A 310 10.35 -2.63 16.24
CA ARG A 310 11.57 -1.98 15.76
C ARG A 310 11.30 -0.62 15.12
N LEU A 311 10.33 -0.53 14.22
CA LEU A 311 9.91 0.72 13.58
C LEU A 311 9.41 1.72 14.64
N GLY A 312 8.61 1.26 15.60
CA GLY A 312 8.11 2.09 16.70
C GLY A 312 9.24 2.65 17.58
N GLY A 313 10.28 1.86 17.83
CA GLY A 313 11.50 2.32 18.49
C GLY A 313 12.17 3.45 17.72
N LEU A 314 12.40 3.26 16.41
CA LEU A 314 13.00 4.29 15.54
C LEU A 314 12.17 5.58 15.50
N VAL A 315 10.84 5.47 15.41
CA VAL A 315 9.92 6.64 15.41
C VAL A 315 9.96 7.37 16.76
N ARG A 316 9.91 6.63 17.88
CA ARG A 316 9.98 7.18 19.23
C ARG A 316 11.29 7.92 19.49
N ASP A 317 12.40 7.35 19.03
CA ASP A 317 13.75 7.88 19.22
C ASP A 317 14.08 9.01 18.21
N GLY A 318 13.13 9.41 17.34
CA GLY A 318 13.31 10.47 16.34
C GLY A 318 14.23 10.07 15.18
N LYS A 319 14.57 8.79 15.03
CA LYS A 319 15.47 8.26 14.00
C LYS A 319 14.77 7.97 12.66
N ALA A 320 13.44 8.09 12.61
CA ALA A 320 12.63 7.81 11.42
C ALA A 320 11.55 8.91 11.19
N PRO A 321 11.94 10.17 10.94
CA PRO A 321 11.02 11.30 10.77
C PRO A 321 10.13 11.18 9.53
N SER A 322 10.65 10.65 8.40
CA SER A 322 9.87 10.44 7.17
C SER A 322 8.85 9.32 7.34
N CYS A 323 9.23 8.21 8.00
CA CYS A 323 8.30 7.14 8.35
C CYS A 323 7.18 7.66 9.25
N ARG A 324 7.53 8.49 10.25
CA ARG A 324 6.57 9.15 11.13
C ARG A 324 5.60 10.03 10.34
N ALA A 325 6.10 10.84 9.41
CA ALA A 325 5.28 11.71 8.57
C ALA A 325 4.29 10.92 7.70
N VAL A 326 4.73 9.84 7.05
CA VAL A 326 3.87 8.97 6.24
C VAL A 326 2.79 8.30 7.08
N LEU A 327 3.14 7.77 8.26
CA LEU A 327 2.17 7.14 9.16
C LEU A 327 1.13 8.15 9.67
N LEU A 328 1.55 9.39 9.97
CA LEU A 328 0.67 10.47 10.36
C LEU A 328 -0.28 10.88 9.23
N GLU A 329 0.23 11.05 8.00
CA GLU A 329 -0.61 11.36 6.84
C GLU A 329 -1.67 10.27 6.64
N ARG A 330 -1.29 9.00 6.76
CA ARG A 330 -2.24 7.88 6.65
C ARG A 330 -3.30 7.89 7.73
N LEU A 331 -2.92 8.15 8.97
CA LEU A 331 -3.85 8.28 10.08
C LEU A 331 -4.89 9.37 9.80
N LEU A 332 -4.42 10.56 9.40
CA LEU A 332 -5.29 11.69 9.09
C LEU A 332 -6.18 11.44 7.86
N ALA A 333 -5.64 10.80 6.83
CA ALA A 333 -6.40 10.42 5.65
C ALA A 333 -7.53 9.44 5.98
N GLU A 334 -7.27 8.40 6.79
CA GLU A 334 -8.30 7.45 7.22
C GLU A 334 -9.33 8.11 8.15
N LEU A 335 -8.90 8.98 9.04
CA LEU A 335 -9.79 9.76 9.91
C LEU A 335 -10.72 10.66 9.09
N GLY A 336 -10.25 11.22 8.00
CA GLY A 336 -11.03 12.08 7.09
C GLY A 336 -12.00 11.32 6.18
N ARG A 337 -11.87 10.00 6.01
CA ARG A 337 -12.73 9.19 5.12
C ARG A 337 -14.16 9.02 5.65
N ASN A 338 -15.08 8.66 4.74
CA ASN A 338 -16.50 8.45 5.05
C ASN A 338 -16.82 7.04 5.60
N HIS A 339 -15.83 6.14 5.71
CA HIS A 339 -16.05 4.82 6.27
C HIS A 339 -16.37 4.92 7.77
N PRO A 340 -17.34 4.14 8.30
CA PRO A 340 -17.63 4.12 9.73
C PRO A 340 -16.41 3.63 10.51
N LEU A 341 -16.25 4.09 11.75
CA LEU A 341 -15.20 3.64 12.67
C LEU A 341 -15.39 2.18 13.08
N ASP A 342 -16.63 1.73 13.14
CA ASP A 342 -17.00 0.32 13.23
C ASP A 342 -18.07 -0.01 12.20
N HIS A 343 -17.83 -1.00 11.33
CA HIS A 343 -18.81 -1.46 10.35
C HIS A 343 -19.92 -2.30 10.97
N LYS A 344 -19.66 -2.92 12.13
CA LYS A 344 -20.64 -3.77 12.84
C LYS A 344 -21.58 -2.95 13.71
N GLU A 345 -21.05 -1.87 14.29
CA GLU A 345 -21.79 -0.98 15.20
C GLU A 345 -21.67 0.48 14.74
N PRO A 346 -22.33 0.89 13.65
CA PRO A 346 -22.26 2.28 13.16
C PRO A 346 -22.76 3.31 14.16
N GLU A 347 -23.59 2.88 15.12
CA GLU A 347 -24.16 3.75 16.16
C GLU A 347 -23.12 4.12 17.24
N ALA A 348 -22.08 3.30 17.40
CA ALA A 348 -20.97 3.59 18.29
C ALA A 348 -20.01 4.69 17.77
N GLU A 349 -20.25 5.23 16.56
CA GLU A 349 -19.36 6.19 15.87
C GLU A 349 -18.96 7.38 16.77
N GLY A 350 -19.92 7.95 17.52
CA GLY A 350 -19.64 9.09 18.42
C GLY A 350 -18.66 8.73 19.52
N ARG A 351 -18.92 7.64 20.25
CA ARG A 351 -18.07 7.14 21.33
C ARG A 351 -16.67 6.75 20.83
N LEU A 352 -16.62 6.04 19.71
CA LEU A 352 -15.35 5.61 19.12
C LEU A 352 -14.53 6.82 18.63
N LEU A 353 -15.21 7.85 18.10
CA LEU A 353 -14.52 9.07 17.68
C LEU A 353 -13.94 9.84 18.89
N GLU A 354 -14.67 9.90 20.03
CA GLU A 354 -14.13 10.48 21.26
C GLU A 354 -12.89 9.73 21.75
N GLU A 355 -12.87 8.41 21.67
CA GLU A 355 -11.71 7.58 22.00
C GLU A 355 -10.52 7.94 21.10
N VAL A 356 -10.73 8.02 19.78
CA VAL A 356 -9.70 8.42 18.82
C VAL A 356 -9.18 9.83 19.12
N ILE A 357 -10.07 10.81 19.39
CA ILE A 357 -9.69 12.17 19.74
C ILE A 357 -8.82 12.18 21.00
N HIS A 358 -9.20 11.41 22.02
CA HIS A 358 -8.42 11.30 23.24
C HIS A 358 -7.01 10.76 22.96
N ARG A 359 -6.87 9.76 22.11
CA ARG A 359 -5.57 9.19 21.72
C ARG A 359 -4.72 10.13 20.87
N LEU A 360 -5.36 10.98 20.05
CA LEU A 360 -4.65 11.97 19.23
C LEU A 360 -4.06 13.13 20.05
N ARG A 361 -4.57 13.39 21.25
CA ARG A 361 -4.06 14.46 22.11
C ARG A 361 -2.69 14.13 22.69
N ARG A 362 -1.87 15.16 22.83
CA ARG A 362 -0.62 15.06 23.57
C ARG A 362 -0.90 15.09 25.07
N ASP A 363 -0.10 14.37 25.82
CA ASP A 363 -0.25 14.32 27.28
C ASP A 363 -0.10 15.72 27.88
N GLY A 364 -1.09 16.10 28.69
CA GLY A 364 -1.09 17.37 29.41
C GLY A 364 -1.40 18.61 28.57
N THR A 365 -1.70 18.49 27.27
CA THR A 365 -2.06 19.60 26.40
C THR A 365 -3.35 19.33 25.62
N ASP A 366 -3.94 20.40 25.06
CA ASP A 366 -5.07 20.28 24.14
C ASP A 366 -4.62 20.06 22.68
N ASP A 367 -3.31 20.04 22.43
CA ASP A 367 -2.75 19.90 21.08
C ASP A 367 -2.96 18.51 20.54
N MET A 368 -3.44 18.42 19.31
CA MET A 368 -3.60 17.14 18.61
C MET A 368 -2.36 16.77 17.79
N LEU A 369 -2.10 15.49 17.72
CA LEU A 369 -1.14 14.92 16.77
C LEU A 369 -1.59 15.29 15.34
N GLY A 370 -0.76 16.04 14.59
CA GLY A 370 -1.11 16.58 13.27
C GLY A 370 -1.73 17.99 13.29
N GLY A 371 -1.91 18.61 14.47
CA GLY A 371 -2.36 20.01 14.61
C GLY A 371 -3.65 20.29 13.86
N ASP A 372 -3.71 21.43 13.16
CA ASP A 372 -4.89 21.89 12.40
C ASP A 372 -5.44 20.87 11.41
N LEU A 373 -4.61 20.00 10.83
CA LEU A 373 -5.06 18.97 9.89
C LEU A 373 -5.87 17.89 10.61
N ALA A 374 -5.46 17.51 11.82
CA ALA A 374 -6.19 16.57 12.65
C ALA A 374 -7.52 17.19 13.11
N GLU A 375 -7.50 18.42 13.56
CA GLU A 375 -8.71 19.16 13.98
C GLU A 375 -9.73 19.26 12.83
N LYS A 376 -9.28 19.58 11.62
CA LYS A 376 -10.14 19.62 10.43
C LYS A 376 -10.73 18.25 10.10
N ALA A 377 -9.92 17.19 10.17
CA ALA A 377 -10.39 15.83 9.90
C ALA A 377 -11.42 15.36 10.92
N VAL A 378 -11.17 15.62 12.21
CA VAL A 378 -12.10 15.33 13.31
C VAL A 378 -13.39 16.14 13.16
N SER A 379 -13.30 17.46 12.91
CA SER A 379 -14.43 18.35 12.72
C SER A 379 -15.33 17.88 11.57
N ALA A 380 -14.74 17.56 10.43
CA ALA A 380 -15.47 17.06 9.28
C ALA A 380 -16.18 15.73 9.59
N ARG A 381 -15.55 14.85 10.36
CA ARG A 381 -16.14 13.57 10.75
C ARG A 381 -17.30 13.75 11.75
N LEU A 382 -17.14 14.60 12.74
CA LEU A 382 -18.20 14.97 13.68
C LEU A 382 -19.42 15.56 12.97
N LEU A 383 -19.20 16.48 12.04
CA LEU A 383 -20.28 17.05 11.23
C LEU A 383 -21.07 15.95 10.50
N ARG A 384 -20.36 15.06 9.79
CA ARG A 384 -21.01 13.94 9.09
C ARG A 384 -21.80 13.04 10.02
N HIS A 385 -21.23 12.72 11.18
CA HIS A 385 -21.92 11.89 12.18
C HIS A 385 -23.21 12.55 12.66
N ARG A 386 -23.15 13.83 13.05
CA ARG A 386 -24.34 14.58 13.49
C ARG A 386 -25.40 14.74 12.39
N GLN A 387 -24.96 15.02 11.16
CA GLN A 387 -25.87 15.05 10.01
C GLN A 387 -26.55 13.70 9.77
N ALA A 388 -25.81 12.59 9.91
CA ALA A 388 -26.37 11.25 9.76
C ALA A 388 -27.44 10.94 10.83
N ILE A 389 -27.25 11.39 12.07
CA ILE A 389 -28.24 11.26 13.14
C ILE A 389 -29.51 12.06 12.81
N LEU A 390 -29.33 13.35 12.43
CA LEU A 390 -30.47 14.21 12.09
C LEU A 390 -31.28 13.67 10.90
N ARG A 391 -30.61 13.21 9.86
CA ARG A 391 -31.26 12.62 8.68
C ARG A 391 -32.01 11.34 8.99
N ARG A 392 -31.50 10.48 9.88
CA ARG A 392 -32.19 9.28 10.37
C ARG A 392 -33.45 9.64 11.18
N GLY A 393 -33.40 10.75 11.93
CA GLY A 393 -34.53 11.29 12.63
C GLY A 393 -35.54 12.07 11.76
N GLY A 394 -35.37 12.08 10.44
CA GLY A 394 -36.24 12.81 9.50
C GLY A 394 -36.01 14.32 9.44
N MET A 395 -34.99 14.86 10.15
CA MET A 395 -34.69 16.28 10.26
C MET A 395 -33.72 16.74 9.16
N ILE A 396 -34.09 16.63 7.88
CA ILE A 396 -33.22 16.88 6.74
C ILE A 396 -32.78 18.35 6.69
N GLU A 397 -33.71 19.30 6.87
CA GLU A 397 -33.42 20.73 6.84
C GLU A 397 -32.47 21.14 7.98
N ALA A 398 -32.62 20.55 9.16
CA ALA A 398 -31.73 20.78 10.30
C ALA A 398 -30.31 20.22 10.00
N ALA A 399 -30.19 19.07 9.34
CA ALA A 399 -28.89 18.52 8.93
C ALA A 399 -28.17 19.44 7.94
N ASP A 400 -28.89 20.04 7.00
CA ASP A 400 -28.33 20.96 6.00
C ASP A 400 -28.02 22.35 6.60
N ALA A 401 -28.83 22.83 7.56
CA ALA A 401 -28.54 24.03 8.33
C ALA A 401 -27.28 23.88 9.19
N LEU A 402 -27.11 22.72 9.84
CA LEU A 402 -25.92 22.40 10.63
C LEU A 402 -24.63 22.53 9.81
N ALA A 403 -24.62 22.10 8.54
CA ALA A 403 -23.44 22.22 7.70
C ALA A 403 -23.00 23.68 7.47
N ARG A 404 -23.95 24.61 7.42
CA ARG A 404 -23.70 26.04 7.19
C ARG A 404 -23.18 26.76 8.41
N THR A 405 -23.58 26.30 9.60
CA THR A 405 -23.24 26.94 10.89
C THR A 405 -22.19 26.16 11.69
N TRP A 406 -21.62 25.09 11.09
CA TRP A 406 -20.71 24.19 11.79
C TRP A 406 -19.42 24.87 12.23
N ASN A 407 -19.26 25.01 13.53
CA ASN A 407 -18.05 25.49 14.18
C ASN A 407 -17.89 24.79 15.55
N PRO A 408 -17.45 23.52 15.57
CA PRO A 408 -17.32 22.79 16.82
C PRO A 408 -16.11 23.26 17.61
N ASP A 409 -16.28 23.40 18.92
CA ASP A 409 -15.15 23.51 19.83
C ASP A 409 -14.54 22.12 20.07
N ILE A 410 -13.61 21.73 19.20
CA ILE A 410 -12.95 20.41 19.24
C ILE A 410 -12.10 20.28 20.51
N ARG A 411 -11.67 21.39 21.11
CA ARG A 411 -10.84 21.40 22.30
C ARG A 411 -11.56 20.83 23.53
N LEU A 412 -12.88 20.88 23.54
CA LEU A 412 -13.71 20.34 24.64
C LEU A 412 -13.99 18.84 24.48
N LEU A 413 -13.84 18.28 23.27
CA LEU A 413 -14.16 16.87 22.99
C LEU A 413 -13.05 15.95 23.49
N GLY A 414 -13.44 14.82 24.12
CA GLY A 414 -12.50 13.80 24.61
C GLY A 414 -11.72 14.18 25.87
N ARG A 415 -12.06 15.26 26.56
CA ARG A 415 -11.58 15.51 27.92
C ARG A 415 -12.25 14.51 28.85
N ARG A 416 -11.45 13.73 29.59
CA ARG A 416 -11.99 12.99 30.73
C ARG A 416 -12.49 14.00 31.77
N PRO A 417 -13.67 13.78 32.39
CA PRO A 417 -14.04 14.55 33.58
C PRO A 417 -12.86 14.45 34.56
N ARG A 418 -12.41 15.57 35.10
CA ARG A 418 -11.42 15.55 36.18
C ARG A 418 -12.06 14.80 37.34
N GLU A 419 -11.65 13.53 37.53
CA GLU A 419 -11.93 12.81 38.77
C GLU A 419 -11.25 13.58 39.91
N GLY A 420 -12.04 14.20 40.79
CA GLY A 420 -11.56 14.69 42.07
C GLY A 420 -11.41 16.19 42.25
N ALA A 421 -12.47 16.95 41.98
CA ALA A 421 -12.53 18.35 42.46
C ALA A 421 -13.72 18.63 43.40
N ASP A 422 -14.30 17.60 43.99
CA ASP A 422 -15.29 17.77 45.05
C ASP A 422 -15.10 16.70 46.13
N ALA A 423 -14.12 16.89 47.00
CA ALA A 423 -14.05 16.25 48.32
C ALA A 423 -13.18 17.08 49.23
N HIS A 424 -13.69 18.20 49.65
CA HIS A 424 -13.37 18.70 50.99
C HIS A 424 -14.59 19.39 51.56
N PRO A 425 -14.97 19.03 52.82
CA PRO A 425 -16.12 19.57 53.54
C PRO A 425 -15.91 21.00 54.00
#